data_bc706a970e217375735a2f57bcb8fa4c
#
_entry.id   bc706a970e217375735a2f57bcb8fa4c
#
_cell.length_a   1.000
_cell.length_b   1.000
_cell.length_c   1.000
_cell.angle_alpha   90.00
_cell.angle_beta   90.00
_cell.angle_gamma   90.00
#
_symmetry.space_group_name_H-M   'P 1'
#
loop_
_entity.id
_entity.type
_entity.pdbx_description
1 polymer ?
#
loop_
_entity_poly.entity_id
_entity_poly.type
_entity_poly.pdbx_seq_one_letter_code
_entity_poly.pdbx_strand_id
1 'polypeptide(L)'
;METPAQAQSASDRYLQIAGPVHTILVLAALGGWAIWHKSFADQLSTAANPNRVRFYIVTLFYEWLLFVLVVAGVRRRGASVLIVLGDHWHSARQVLRDIGIAAGFWIVAWVLLWMFGWLLRIAAPGHNTQFMLPHRGIELTFWIALSVTAGICEETIFRGYLQRQFMALTKNAPAGILLSAATFGAAHAYQGFRMVILIGLYGSMFGTLAYWHGSVRPGMIAHAWQDSLNGMLASAIRH
;
A
#
# COMPACT_ATOMS: atom_id res chain seq x y z
N MET A 1 -13.46 10.81 -30.47
CA MET A 1 -12.52 11.97 -30.45
C MET A 1 -12.47 12.47 -29.01
N GLU A 2 -11.30 12.45 -28.37
CA GLU A 2 -11.12 13.03 -27.04
C GLU A 2 -11.18 14.56 -27.15
N THR A 3 -11.81 15.20 -26.16
CA THR A 3 -11.81 16.67 -26.09
C THR A 3 -10.41 17.18 -25.70
N PRO A 4 -10.02 18.43 -26.06
CA PRO A 4 -8.73 19.00 -25.65
C PRO A 4 -8.48 18.95 -24.15
N ALA A 5 -9.53 19.10 -23.31
CA ALA A 5 -9.45 19.00 -21.86
C ALA A 5 -9.16 17.56 -21.39
N GLN A 6 -9.70 16.54 -22.09
CA GLN A 6 -9.40 15.13 -21.79
C GLN A 6 -7.97 14.76 -22.18
N ALA A 7 -7.49 15.25 -23.32
CA ALA A 7 -6.11 15.06 -23.76
C ALA A 7 -5.10 15.74 -22.82
N GLN A 8 -5.41 16.93 -22.30
CA GLN A 8 -4.59 17.64 -21.35
C GLN A 8 -4.55 16.91 -19.99
N SER A 9 -5.68 16.43 -19.49
CA SER A 9 -5.74 15.61 -18.27
C SER A 9 -5.00 14.28 -18.40
N ALA A 10 -4.98 13.70 -19.59
CA ALA A 10 -4.21 12.49 -19.90
C ALA A 10 -2.70 12.76 -19.89
N SER A 11 -2.24 13.89 -20.47
CA SER A 11 -0.83 14.28 -20.47
C SER A 11 -0.29 14.56 -19.05
N ASP A 12 -1.12 15.13 -18.18
CA ASP A 12 -0.76 15.47 -16.80
C ASP A 12 -0.44 14.24 -15.94
N ARG A 13 -0.96 13.08 -16.29
CA ARG A 13 -0.65 11.80 -15.62
C ARG A 13 0.80 11.36 -15.80
N TYR A 14 1.50 11.87 -16.81
CA TYR A 14 2.90 11.57 -17.13
C TYR A 14 3.86 12.69 -16.74
N LEU A 15 3.42 13.64 -15.92
CA LEU A 15 4.28 14.67 -15.35
C LEU A 15 4.94 14.20 -14.07
N GLN A 16 6.22 14.51 -13.93
CA GLN A 16 6.94 14.28 -12.68
C GLN A 16 6.45 15.22 -11.59
N ILE A 17 5.98 14.66 -10.48
CA ILE A 17 5.48 15.40 -9.32
C ILE A 17 6.53 15.65 -8.24
N ALA A 18 7.73 15.08 -8.41
CA ALA A 18 8.91 15.35 -7.59
C ALA A 18 10.19 15.17 -8.42
N GLY A 19 11.32 15.67 -7.95
CA GLY A 19 12.61 15.52 -8.64
C GLY A 19 13.12 14.06 -8.58
N PRO A 20 13.95 13.63 -9.58
CA PRO A 20 14.45 12.25 -9.64
C PRO A 20 15.30 11.86 -8.42
N VAL A 21 16.11 12.78 -7.90
CA VAL A 21 16.89 12.54 -6.67
C VAL A 21 15.98 12.22 -5.48
N HIS A 22 14.86 12.93 -5.37
CA HIS A 22 13.89 12.66 -4.31
C HIS A 22 13.26 11.26 -4.46
N THR A 23 12.97 10.83 -5.68
CA THR A 23 12.46 9.48 -5.94
C THR A 23 13.48 8.42 -5.52
N ILE A 24 14.78 8.64 -5.82
CA ILE A 24 15.86 7.77 -5.38
C ILE A 24 15.94 7.72 -3.85
N LEU A 25 15.81 8.85 -3.17
CA LEU A 25 15.79 8.90 -1.70
C LEU A 25 14.63 8.11 -1.10
N VAL A 26 13.43 8.22 -1.67
CA VAL A 26 12.26 7.44 -1.23
C VAL A 26 12.50 5.94 -1.45
N LEU A 27 13.04 5.54 -2.60
CA LEU A 27 13.37 4.15 -2.88
C LEU A 27 14.48 3.62 -1.95
N ALA A 28 15.50 4.41 -1.66
CA ALA A 28 16.56 4.06 -0.72
C ALA A 28 16.03 3.89 0.71
N ALA A 29 15.12 4.79 1.15
CA ALA A 29 14.47 4.67 2.44
C ALA A 29 13.61 3.40 2.51
N LEU A 30 12.82 3.08 1.49
CA LEU A 30 12.04 1.84 1.40
C LEU A 30 12.94 0.60 1.43
N GLY A 31 14.04 0.60 0.67
CA GLY A 31 15.01 -0.51 0.67
C GLY A 31 15.69 -0.70 2.02
N GLY A 32 16.15 0.38 2.64
CA GLY A 32 16.74 0.35 3.99
C GLY A 32 15.76 -0.18 5.03
N TRP A 33 14.50 0.26 4.95
CA TRP A 33 13.43 -0.24 5.81
C TRP A 33 13.18 -1.73 5.59
N ALA A 34 13.06 -2.18 4.34
CA ALA A 34 12.80 -3.59 4.04
C ALA A 34 13.86 -4.52 4.65
N ILE A 35 15.14 -4.11 4.59
CA ILE A 35 16.27 -4.83 5.17
C ILE A 35 16.17 -4.84 6.71
N TRP A 36 15.96 -3.67 7.31
CA TRP A 36 15.86 -3.55 8.77
C TRP A 36 14.62 -4.27 9.32
N HIS A 37 13.49 -4.10 8.65
CA HIS A 37 12.21 -4.69 9.03
C HIS A 37 12.25 -6.22 8.97
N LYS A 38 12.96 -6.78 7.99
CA LYS A 38 13.21 -8.23 7.94
C LYS A 38 13.96 -8.70 9.17
N SER A 39 15.05 -8.05 9.53
CA SER A 39 15.83 -8.41 10.73
C SER A 39 14.98 -8.31 12.01
N PHE A 40 14.13 -7.27 12.10
CA PHE A 40 13.24 -7.09 13.25
C PHE A 40 12.14 -8.15 13.28
N ALA A 41 11.57 -8.51 12.13
CA ALA A 41 10.58 -9.56 12.00
C ALA A 41 11.17 -10.94 12.37
N ASP A 42 12.40 -11.24 11.93
CA ASP A 42 13.10 -12.47 12.27
C ASP A 42 13.32 -12.58 13.79
N GLN A 43 13.76 -11.49 14.45
CA GLN A 43 13.89 -11.45 15.91
C GLN A 43 12.56 -11.64 16.63
N LEU A 44 11.48 -11.02 16.14
CA LEU A 44 10.15 -11.14 16.72
C LEU A 44 9.61 -12.56 16.59
N SER A 45 9.86 -13.23 15.46
CA SER A 45 9.37 -14.58 15.18
C SER A 45 9.99 -15.66 16.06
N THR A 46 11.21 -15.43 16.56
CA THR A 46 11.95 -16.36 17.41
C THR A 46 11.82 -16.04 18.92
N ALA A 47 11.21 -14.90 19.25
CA ALA A 47 11.04 -14.49 20.65
C ALA A 47 9.99 -15.35 21.37
N ALA A 48 10.29 -15.80 22.58
CA ALA A 48 9.35 -16.52 23.42
C ALA A 48 8.10 -15.67 23.77
N ASN A 49 8.30 -14.37 23.98
CA ASN A 49 7.24 -13.38 24.24
C ASN A 49 7.40 -12.19 23.27
N PRO A 50 6.86 -12.28 22.05
CA PRO A 50 7.03 -11.22 21.06
C PRO A 50 6.31 -9.94 21.47
N ASN A 51 7.05 -8.82 21.51
CA ASN A 51 6.47 -7.50 21.77
C ASN A 51 5.87 -6.91 20.47
N ARG A 52 4.66 -7.34 20.13
CA ARG A 52 3.93 -6.93 18.91
C ARG A 52 3.59 -5.45 18.92
N VAL A 53 3.21 -4.91 20.09
CA VAL A 53 2.87 -3.48 20.22
C VAL A 53 4.05 -2.61 19.82
N ARG A 54 5.27 -2.95 20.27
CA ARG A 54 6.48 -2.24 19.85
C ARG A 54 6.69 -2.33 18.34
N PHE A 55 6.46 -3.49 17.75
CA PHE A 55 6.57 -3.69 16.30
C PHE A 55 5.58 -2.77 15.56
N TYR A 56 4.31 -2.73 15.97
CA TYR A 56 3.30 -1.88 15.35
C TYR A 56 3.62 -0.39 15.47
N ILE A 57 4.06 0.05 16.66
CA ILE A 57 4.41 1.46 16.90
C ILE A 57 5.57 1.89 15.99
N VAL A 58 6.61 1.06 15.88
CA VAL A 58 7.77 1.37 15.06
C VAL A 58 7.40 1.40 13.58
N THR A 59 6.59 0.44 13.10
CA THR A 59 6.10 0.41 11.72
C THR A 59 5.23 1.64 11.42
N LEU A 60 4.29 1.96 12.30
CA LEU A 60 3.42 3.13 12.18
C LEU A 60 4.23 4.43 12.09
N PHE A 61 5.22 4.61 12.98
CA PHE A 61 6.08 5.79 12.95
C PHE A 61 6.85 5.90 11.63
N TYR A 62 7.38 4.78 11.12
CA TYR A 62 8.12 4.75 9.88
C TYR A 62 7.23 5.07 8.66
N GLU A 63 6.02 4.53 8.60
CA GLU A 63 5.07 4.83 7.52
C GLU A 63 4.74 6.32 7.44
N TRP A 64 4.49 6.97 8.58
CA TRP A 64 4.28 8.40 8.62
C TRP A 64 5.52 9.21 8.26
N LEU A 65 6.72 8.75 8.63
CA LEU A 65 7.98 9.37 8.21
C LEU A 65 8.15 9.35 6.69
N LEU A 66 7.90 8.21 6.06
CA LEU A 66 7.90 8.08 4.59
C LEU A 66 6.82 8.94 3.92
N PHE A 67 5.63 8.98 4.50
CA PHE A 67 4.55 9.84 4.03
C PHE A 67 4.98 11.32 4.04
N VAL A 68 5.56 11.78 5.14
CA VAL A 68 6.07 13.16 5.25
C VAL A 68 7.19 13.41 4.25
N LEU A 69 8.11 12.47 4.04
CA LEU A 69 9.16 12.55 3.03
C LEU A 69 8.53 12.74 1.63
N VAL A 70 7.56 11.92 1.25
CA VAL A 70 6.86 12.02 -0.04
C VAL A 70 6.18 13.38 -0.21
N VAL A 71 5.42 13.81 0.79
CA VAL A 71 4.73 15.10 0.78
C VAL A 71 5.71 16.28 0.65
N ALA A 72 6.86 16.21 1.33
CA ALA A 72 7.88 17.23 1.22
C ALA A 72 8.46 17.35 -0.21
N GLY A 73 8.69 16.22 -0.88
CA GLY A 73 9.18 16.22 -2.27
C GLY A 73 8.17 16.77 -3.26
N VAL A 74 6.90 16.39 -3.10
CA VAL A 74 5.79 16.90 -3.93
C VAL A 74 5.65 18.42 -3.76
N ARG A 75 5.63 18.91 -2.52
CA ARG A 75 5.57 20.36 -2.22
C ARG A 75 6.75 21.13 -2.77
N ARG A 76 7.98 20.60 -2.63
CA ARG A 76 9.20 21.25 -3.17
C ARG A 76 9.15 21.41 -4.68
N ARG A 77 8.44 20.55 -5.39
CA ARG A 77 8.22 20.67 -6.84
C ARG A 77 7.09 21.63 -7.20
N GLY A 78 6.39 22.19 -6.22
CA GLY A 78 5.22 23.06 -6.42
C GLY A 78 3.95 22.32 -6.79
N ALA A 79 3.94 20.97 -6.71
CA ALA A 79 2.75 20.18 -6.97
C ALA A 79 1.82 20.14 -5.75
N SER A 80 0.51 20.07 -5.99
CA SER A 80 -0.48 19.90 -4.92
C SER A 80 -0.34 18.54 -4.27
N VAL A 81 -0.34 18.52 -2.93
CA VAL A 81 -0.34 17.25 -2.16
C VAL A 81 -1.61 16.43 -2.43
N LEU A 82 -2.71 17.08 -2.79
CA LEU A 82 -3.97 16.41 -3.13
C LEU A 82 -3.82 15.46 -4.32
N ILE A 83 -2.85 15.71 -5.21
CA ILE A 83 -2.61 14.84 -6.36
C ILE A 83 -2.17 13.43 -5.95
N VAL A 84 -1.48 13.28 -4.80
CA VAL A 84 -1.05 11.99 -4.25
C VAL A 84 -2.05 11.40 -3.28
N LEU A 85 -2.92 12.24 -2.68
CA LEU A 85 -3.98 11.83 -1.75
C LEU A 85 -5.30 11.49 -2.45
N GLY A 86 -5.42 11.79 -3.76
CA GLY A 86 -6.60 11.46 -4.55
C GLY A 86 -7.71 12.50 -4.48
N ASP A 87 -7.36 13.76 -4.15
CA ASP A 87 -8.26 14.91 -4.06
C ASP A 87 -9.28 14.86 -2.89
N HIS A 88 -10.14 15.86 -2.78
CA HIS A 88 -11.19 15.95 -1.76
C HIS A 88 -12.47 15.19 -2.17
N TRP A 89 -13.24 14.76 -1.18
CA TRP A 89 -14.64 14.42 -1.41
C TRP A 89 -15.48 15.70 -1.39
N HIS A 90 -16.19 15.95 -2.48
CA HIS A 90 -17.04 17.13 -2.62
C HIS A 90 -18.51 16.84 -2.28
N SER A 91 -18.86 15.57 -2.04
CA SER A 91 -20.21 15.16 -1.69
C SER A 91 -20.26 13.79 -1.00
N ALA A 92 -21.31 13.56 -0.20
CA ALA A 92 -21.60 12.24 0.39
C ALA A 92 -21.75 11.14 -0.68
N ARG A 93 -22.30 11.48 -1.86
CA ARG A 93 -22.43 10.55 -2.99
C ARG A 93 -21.07 10.05 -3.47
N GLN A 94 -20.05 10.91 -3.50
CA GLN A 94 -18.68 10.49 -3.85
C GLN A 94 -18.08 9.55 -2.81
N VAL A 95 -18.29 9.82 -1.52
CA VAL A 95 -17.87 8.95 -0.43
C VAL A 95 -18.51 7.58 -0.57
N LEU A 96 -19.83 7.51 -0.74
CA LEU A 96 -20.55 6.25 -0.91
C LEU A 96 -20.11 5.49 -2.16
N ARG A 97 -19.85 6.19 -3.26
CA ARG A 97 -19.30 5.58 -4.48
C ARG A 97 -17.92 4.97 -4.22
N ASP A 98 -17.03 5.69 -3.57
CA ASP A 98 -15.66 5.22 -3.28
C ASP A 98 -15.69 4.02 -2.31
N ILE A 99 -16.60 4.02 -1.33
CA ILE A 99 -16.87 2.87 -0.45
C ILE A 99 -17.39 1.67 -1.26
N GLY A 100 -18.35 1.87 -2.17
CA GLY A 100 -18.88 0.81 -3.03
C GLY A 100 -17.81 0.22 -3.94
N ILE A 101 -16.97 1.06 -4.55
CA ILE A 101 -15.81 0.63 -5.37
C ILE A 101 -14.81 -0.15 -4.51
N ALA A 102 -14.49 0.33 -3.31
CA ALA A 102 -13.61 -0.36 -2.38
C ALA A 102 -14.13 -1.76 -2.02
N ALA A 103 -15.43 -1.88 -1.73
CA ALA A 103 -16.07 -3.16 -1.42
C ALA A 103 -16.01 -4.14 -2.61
N GLY A 104 -16.39 -3.69 -3.81
CA GLY A 104 -16.32 -4.50 -5.03
C GLY A 104 -14.89 -4.92 -5.36
N PHE A 105 -13.93 -3.99 -5.27
CA PHE A 105 -12.51 -4.28 -5.44
C PHE A 105 -12.02 -5.31 -4.43
N TRP A 106 -12.36 -5.13 -3.15
CA TRP A 106 -11.94 -6.04 -2.08
C TRP A 106 -12.40 -7.48 -2.33
N ILE A 107 -13.66 -7.67 -2.75
CA ILE A 107 -14.20 -9.00 -3.10
C ILE A 107 -13.41 -9.62 -4.26
N VAL A 108 -13.22 -8.85 -5.35
CA VAL A 108 -12.50 -9.33 -6.54
C VAL A 108 -11.04 -9.65 -6.18
N ALA A 109 -10.40 -8.78 -5.44
CA ALA A 109 -9.02 -8.97 -5.00
C ALA A 109 -8.87 -10.23 -4.13
N TRP A 110 -9.79 -10.43 -3.19
CA TRP A 110 -9.78 -11.61 -2.32
C TRP A 110 -9.88 -12.91 -3.12
N VAL A 111 -10.81 -12.99 -4.08
CA VAL A 111 -10.97 -14.16 -4.96
C VAL A 111 -9.71 -14.41 -5.79
N LEU A 112 -9.16 -13.37 -6.43
CA LEU A 112 -7.96 -13.50 -7.26
C LEU A 112 -6.73 -13.88 -6.44
N LEU A 113 -6.54 -13.26 -5.27
CA LEU A 113 -5.41 -13.60 -4.40
C LEU A 113 -5.52 -15.01 -3.84
N TRP A 114 -6.73 -15.48 -3.53
CA TRP A 114 -6.96 -16.88 -3.15
C TRP A 114 -6.59 -17.84 -4.28
N MET A 115 -7.04 -17.55 -5.52
CA MET A 115 -6.71 -18.34 -6.70
C MET A 115 -5.20 -18.36 -6.98
N PHE A 116 -4.53 -17.19 -6.95
CA PHE A 116 -3.08 -17.10 -7.14
C PHE A 116 -2.31 -17.77 -6.00
N GLY A 117 -2.77 -17.64 -4.76
CA GLY A 117 -2.20 -18.30 -3.59
C GLY A 117 -2.24 -19.83 -3.75
N TRP A 118 -3.36 -20.36 -4.24
CA TRP A 118 -3.50 -21.78 -4.56
C TRP A 118 -2.54 -22.20 -5.71
N LEU A 119 -2.50 -21.43 -6.79
CA LEU A 119 -1.63 -21.70 -7.95
C LEU A 119 -0.14 -21.67 -7.56
N LEU A 120 0.28 -20.72 -6.76
CA LEU A 120 1.65 -20.58 -6.27
C LEU A 120 1.98 -21.55 -5.11
N ARG A 121 1.01 -22.39 -4.70
CA ARG A 121 1.14 -23.32 -3.57
C ARG A 121 1.65 -22.60 -2.31
N ILE A 122 1.13 -21.42 -2.06
CA ILE A 122 1.38 -20.70 -0.81
C ILE A 122 0.56 -21.42 0.26
N ALA A 123 1.23 -22.03 1.22
CA ALA A 123 0.55 -22.53 2.42
C ALA A 123 -0.24 -21.40 3.05
N ALA A 124 -1.41 -21.71 3.65
CA ALA A 124 -2.38 -20.71 4.12
C ALA A 124 -1.71 -19.42 4.58
N PRO A 125 -2.21 -18.24 4.12
CA PRO A 125 -1.65 -16.95 4.52
C PRO A 125 -1.56 -16.92 6.05
N GLY A 126 -0.39 -16.73 6.59
CA GLY A 126 -0.22 -16.65 8.02
C GLY A 126 0.86 -17.55 8.63
N HIS A 127 1.31 -18.60 7.97
CA HIS A 127 2.34 -19.44 8.60
C HIS A 127 3.63 -18.65 8.88
N ASN A 128 4.04 -17.76 7.96
CA ASN A 128 5.24 -16.92 8.11
C ASN A 128 4.96 -15.55 8.78
N THR A 129 3.71 -15.19 9.03
CA THR A 129 3.33 -13.88 9.60
C THR A 129 2.49 -13.99 10.86
N GLN A 130 2.20 -15.20 11.34
CA GLN A 130 1.37 -15.42 12.54
C GLN A 130 1.93 -14.74 13.79
N PHE A 131 3.26 -14.62 13.90
CA PHE A 131 3.92 -13.94 15.01
C PHE A 131 3.59 -12.44 15.08
N MET A 132 3.22 -11.85 13.93
CA MET A 132 2.88 -10.42 13.83
C MET A 132 1.41 -10.14 14.11
N LEU A 133 0.52 -11.13 13.93
CA LEU A 133 -0.92 -10.94 14.08
C LEU A 133 -1.30 -10.68 15.55
N PRO A 134 -2.24 -9.77 15.80
CA PRO A 134 -2.65 -9.43 17.15
C PRO A 134 -3.34 -10.60 17.83
N HIS A 135 -3.19 -10.69 19.14
CA HIS A 135 -3.93 -11.64 19.96
C HIS A 135 -5.21 -10.98 20.50
N ARG A 136 -5.11 -10.03 21.44
CA ARG A 136 -6.27 -9.38 22.07
C ARG A 136 -5.95 -7.97 22.58
N GLY A 137 -7.00 -7.26 22.96
CA GLY A 137 -6.92 -6.02 23.72
C GLY A 137 -6.07 -4.97 23.01
N ILE A 138 -5.03 -4.52 23.66
CA ILE A 138 -4.17 -3.43 23.16
C ILE A 138 -3.49 -3.76 21.85
N GLU A 139 -3.11 -5.02 21.61
CA GLU A 139 -2.49 -5.43 20.34
C GLU A 139 -3.46 -5.23 19.18
N LEU A 140 -4.75 -5.60 19.34
CA LEU A 140 -5.76 -5.40 18.30
C LEU A 140 -6.01 -3.92 18.02
N THR A 141 -6.02 -3.08 19.07
CA THR A 141 -6.16 -1.63 18.89
C THR A 141 -5.02 -1.04 18.06
N PHE A 142 -3.78 -1.38 18.39
CA PHE A 142 -2.62 -0.91 17.62
C PHE A 142 -2.57 -1.50 16.20
N TRP A 143 -3.01 -2.74 16.02
CA TRP A 143 -3.13 -3.36 14.70
C TRP A 143 -4.13 -2.60 13.80
N ILE A 144 -5.33 -2.28 14.32
CA ILE A 144 -6.33 -1.51 13.57
C ILE A 144 -5.77 -0.12 13.24
N ALA A 145 -5.11 0.55 14.19
CA ALA A 145 -4.46 1.83 13.93
C ALA A 145 -3.39 1.72 12.83
N LEU A 146 -2.57 0.67 12.86
CA LEU A 146 -1.59 0.37 11.82
C LEU A 146 -2.26 0.09 10.47
N SER A 147 -3.33 -0.72 10.44
CA SER A 147 -4.08 -1.03 9.22
C SER A 147 -4.65 0.21 8.53
N VAL A 148 -5.21 1.15 9.30
CA VAL A 148 -5.70 2.42 8.78
C VAL A 148 -4.54 3.29 8.28
N THR A 149 -3.44 3.34 9.02
CA THR A 149 -2.22 4.05 8.63
C THR A 149 -1.64 3.47 7.34
N ALA A 150 -1.50 2.15 7.23
CA ALA A 150 -1.01 1.47 6.03
C ALA A 150 -1.90 1.80 4.82
N GLY A 151 -3.22 1.71 4.97
CA GLY A 151 -4.14 2.10 3.90
C GLY A 151 -3.91 3.53 3.40
N ILE A 152 -3.65 4.49 4.29
CA ILE A 152 -3.41 5.89 3.91
C ILE A 152 -1.98 6.07 3.38
N CYS A 153 -0.98 5.67 4.14
CA CYS A 153 0.43 5.95 3.85
C CYS A 153 0.91 5.15 2.65
N GLU A 154 0.66 3.85 2.60
CA GLU A 154 1.16 3.00 1.52
C GLU A 154 0.47 3.31 0.20
N GLU A 155 -0.86 3.52 0.16
CA GLU A 155 -1.53 3.91 -1.07
C GLU A 155 -1.04 5.28 -1.57
N THR A 156 -0.75 6.22 -0.67
CA THR A 156 -0.16 7.51 -1.03
C THR A 156 1.26 7.34 -1.59
N ILE A 157 2.10 6.54 -0.94
CA ILE A 157 3.51 6.35 -1.32
C ILE A 157 3.60 5.57 -2.63
N PHE A 158 2.91 4.43 -2.74
CA PHE A 158 3.07 3.53 -3.87
C PHE A 158 2.21 3.96 -5.07
N ARG A 159 0.92 4.28 -4.89
CA ARG A 159 0.01 4.59 -5.99
C ARG A 159 -0.08 6.08 -6.27
N GLY A 160 -0.14 6.88 -5.22
CA GLY A 160 -0.17 8.35 -5.34
C GLY A 160 1.16 8.92 -5.85
N TYR A 161 2.29 8.39 -5.38
CA TYR A 161 3.61 8.94 -5.68
C TYR A 161 4.44 8.06 -6.63
N LEU A 162 4.91 6.87 -6.20
CA LEU A 162 5.85 6.06 -6.99
C LEU A 162 5.29 5.66 -8.35
N GLN A 163 4.05 5.20 -8.42
CA GLN A 163 3.41 4.84 -9.68
C GLN A 163 3.41 6.02 -10.66
N ARG A 164 3.07 7.23 -10.20
CA ARG A 164 3.10 8.44 -11.03
C ARG A 164 4.51 8.79 -11.47
N GLN A 165 5.50 8.70 -10.58
CA GLN A 165 6.90 8.93 -10.92
C GLN A 165 7.40 7.93 -11.98
N PHE A 166 7.08 6.65 -11.84
CA PHE A 166 7.44 5.63 -12.82
C PHE A 166 6.69 5.81 -14.16
N MET A 167 5.40 6.16 -14.13
CA MET A 167 4.66 6.51 -15.35
C MET A 167 5.29 7.71 -16.06
N ALA A 168 5.72 8.72 -15.31
CA ALA A 168 6.38 9.89 -15.87
C ALA A 168 7.74 9.57 -16.50
N LEU A 169 8.51 8.66 -15.89
CA LEU A 169 9.82 8.22 -16.37
C LEU A 169 9.70 7.32 -17.60
N THR A 170 8.78 6.36 -17.59
CA THR A 170 8.62 5.36 -18.66
C THR A 170 7.72 5.82 -19.80
N LYS A 171 6.94 6.89 -19.57
CA LYS A 171 5.84 7.33 -20.45
C LYS A 171 4.83 6.22 -20.75
N ASN A 172 4.69 5.28 -19.82
CA ASN A 172 3.88 4.07 -19.96
C ASN A 172 3.16 3.75 -18.65
N ALA A 173 1.82 3.70 -18.69
CA ALA A 173 1.03 3.42 -17.50
C ALA A 173 1.20 1.97 -16.96
N PRO A 174 1.09 0.92 -17.79
CA PRO A 174 1.39 -0.44 -17.36
C PRO A 174 2.76 -0.58 -16.73
N ALA A 175 3.81 -0.01 -17.32
CA ALA A 175 5.16 -0.06 -16.75
C ALA A 175 5.23 0.64 -15.39
N GLY A 176 4.60 1.81 -15.25
CA GLY A 176 4.54 2.53 -13.97
C GLY A 176 3.80 1.74 -12.89
N ILE A 177 2.69 1.09 -13.23
CA ILE A 177 1.93 0.22 -12.34
C ILE A 177 2.81 -0.97 -11.89
N LEU A 178 3.43 -1.67 -12.84
CA LEU A 178 4.23 -2.85 -12.53
C LEU A 178 5.48 -2.54 -11.71
N LEU A 179 6.18 -1.45 -11.99
CA LEU A 179 7.35 -1.02 -11.22
C LEU A 179 6.96 -0.64 -9.79
N SER A 180 5.85 0.08 -9.61
CA SER A 180 5.33 0.41 -8.28
C SER A 180 4.90 -0.86 -7.52
N ALA A 181 4.22 -1.78 -8.18
CA ALA A 181 3.78 -3.05 -7.62
C ALA A 181 4.97 -3.95 -7.22
N ALA A 182 6.01 -4.00 -8.05
CA ALA A 182 7.24 -4.73 -7.74
C ALA A 182 7.97 -4.13 -6.51
N THR A 183 8.03 -2.79 -6.43
CA THR A 183 8.59 -2.10 -5.26
C THR A 183 7.77 -2.38 -4.01
N PHE A 184 6.45 -2.42 -4.12
CA PHE A 184 5.54 -2.76 -3.02
C PHE A 184 5.75 -4.19 -2.52
N GLY A 185 5.80 -5.17 -3.45
CA GLY A 185 6.12 -6.55 -3.10
C GLY A 185 7.49 -6.70 -2.44
N ALA A 186 8.52 -6.02 -2.98
CA ALA A 186 9.88 -6.05 -2.44
C ALA A 186 9.95 -5.45 -1.01
N ALA A 187 9.19 -4.41 -0.71
CA ALA A 187 9.10 -3.84 0.64
C ALA A 187 8.56 -4.86 1.66
N HIS A 188 7.86 -5.89 1.21
CA HIS A 188 7.30 -6.97 2.03
C HIS A 188 8.16 -8.26 2.00
N ALA A 189 9.44 -8.17 1.61
CA ALA A 189 10.33 -9.34 1.49
C ALA A 189 10.49 -10.14 2.80
N TYR A 190 10.25 -9.52 3.96
CA TYR A 190 10.23 -10.20 5.26
C TYR A 190 9.20 -11.32 5.37
N GLN A 191 8.17 -11.32 4.52
CA GLN A 191 7.15 -12.37 4.47
C GLN A 191 7.55 -13.58 3.58
N GLY A 192 8.70 -13.51 2.91
CA GLY A 192 9.22 -14.55 2.04
C GLY A 192 8.88 -14.35 0.55
N PHE A 193 9.66 -15.00 -0.32
CA PHE A 193 9.63 -14.73 -1.76
C PHE A 193 8.26 -14.96 -2.43
N ARG A 194 7.53 -16.01 -2.05
CA ARG A 194 6.19 -16.27 -2.61
C ARG A 194 5.20 -15.17 -2.25
N MET A 195 5.32 -14.64 -1.02
CA MET A 195 4.51 -13.50 -0.58
C MET A 195 4.89 -12.22 -1.31
N VAL A 196 6.17 -12.00 -1.63
CA VAL A 196 6.60 -10.85 -2.48
C VAL A 196 5.85 -10.87 -3.81
N ILE A 197 5.72 -12.03 -4.46
CA ILE A 197 4.98 -12.17 -5.72
C ILE A 197 3.48 -11.88 -5.50
N LEU A 198 2.87 -12.49 -4.49
CA LEU A 198 1.44 -12.33 -4.21
C LEU A 198 1.10 -10.89 -3.84
N ILE A 199 1.92 -10.25 -2.99
CA ILE A 199 1.76 -8.85 -2.59
C ILE A 199 2.03 -7.92 -3.78
N GLY A 200 2.98 -8.24 -4.65
CA GLY A 200 3.21 -7.53 -5.91
C GLY A 200 1.99 -7.61 -6.85
N LEU A 201 1.37 -8.78 -7.00
CA LEU A 201 0.12 -8.94 -7.74
C LEU A 201 -1.00 -8.09 -7.12
N TYR A 202 -1.17 -8.16 -5.82
CA TYR A 202 -2.11 -7.30 -5.09
C TYR A 202 -1.80 -5.81 -5.32
N GLY A 203 -0.51 -5.46 -5.28
CA GLY A 203 -0.01 -4.12 -5.60
C GLY A 203 -0.41 -3.64 -6.99
N SER A 204 -0.34 -4.52 -7.99
CA SER A 204 -0.74 -4.19 -9.38
C SER A 204 -2.25 -3.97 -9.52
N MET A 205 -3.05 -4.69 -8.75
CA MET A 205 -4.51 -4.49 -8.71
C MET A 205 -4.88 -3.12 -8.12
N PHE A 206 -4.26 -2.72 -7.01
CA PHE A 206 -4.42 -1.37 -6.45
C PHE A 206 -3.94 -0.29 -7.43
N GLY A 207 -2.80 -0.53 -8.09
CA GLY A 207 -2.26 0.38 -9.09
C GLY A 207 -3.21 0.58 -10.28
N THR A 208 -3.84 -0.51 -10.73
CA THR A 208 -4.84 -0.50 -11.80
C THR A 208 -6.10 0.24 -11.34
N LEU A 209 -6.59 -0.02 -10.12
CA LEU A 209 -7.71 0.68 -9.53
C LEU A 209 -7.45 2.19 -9.45
N ALA A 210 -6.31 2.60 -8.91
CA ALA A 210 -5.93 4.00 -8.78
C ALA A 210 -5.81 4.70 -10.15
N TYR A 211 -5.25 4.02 -11.14
CA TYR A 211 -5.16 4.54 -12.51
C TYR A 211 -6.52 4.70 -13.16
N TRP A 212 -7.37 3.68 -13.09
CA TRP A 212 -8.71 3.67 -13.68
C TRP A 212 -9.65 4.68 -12.99
N HIS A 213 -9.66 4.69 -11.67
CA HIS A 213 -10.54 5.59 -10.89
C HIS A 213 -10.04 7.04 -10.86
N GLY A 214 -8.73 7.26 -11.07
CA GLY A 214 -8.10 8.58 -10.98
C GLY A 214 -7.85 9.06 -9.55
N SER A 215 -8.06 8.20 -8.54
CA SER A 215 -7.88 8.50 -7.12
C SER A 215 -7.43 7.27 -6.35
N VAL A 216 -6.63 7.45 -5.31
CA VAL A 216 -6.17 6.40 -4.39
C VAL A 216 -7.18 6.07 -3.28
N ARG A 217 -8.21 6.89 -3.09
CA ARG A 217 -9.17 6.78 -1.96
C ARG A 217 -9.87 5.43 -1.85
N PRO A 218 -10.45 4.84 -2.92
CA PRO A 218 -11.02 3.50 -2.82
C PRO A 218 -10.00 2.45 -2.41
N GLY A 219 -8.76 2.59 -2.91
CA GLY A 219 -7.63 1.74 -2.50
C GLY A 219 -7.32 1.87 -1.01
N MET A 220 -7.22 3.09 -0.48
CA MET A 220 -7.01 3.34 0.95
C MET A 220 -8.06 2.64 1.83
N ILE A 221 -9.33 2.73 1.44
CA ILE A 221 -10.43 2.09 2.17
C ILE A 221 -10.30 0.57 2.11
N ALA A 222 -10.12 0.01 0.92
CA ALA A 222 -10.03 -1.44 0.72
C ALA A 222 -8.82 -2.05 1.44
N HIS A 223 -7.67 -1.36 1.43
CA HIS A 223 -6.45 -1.77 2.11
C HIS A 223 -6.64 -1.79 3.63
N ALA A 224 -7.11 -0.68 4.19
CA ALA A 224 -7.40 -0.58 5.62
C ALA A 224 -8.38 -1.67 6.09
N TRP A 225 -9.41 -1.99 5.29
CA TRP A 225 -10.34 -3.08 5.60
C TRP A 225 -9.67 -4.44 5.56
N GLN A 226 -8.90 -4.73 4.52
CA GLN A 226 -8.21 -6.00 4.37
C GLN A 226 -7.37 -6.33 5.60
N ASP A 227 -6.53 -5.39 6.01
CA ASP A 227 -5.61 -5.60 7.12
C ASP A 227 -6.32 -5.61 8.47
N SER A 228 -7.30 -4.73 8.67
CA SER A 228 -8.11 -4.73 9.88
C SER A 228 -8.86 -6.05 10.06
N LEU A 229 -9.51 -6.55 8.99
CA LEU A 229 -10.24 -7.81 9.03
C LEU A 229 -9.31 -9.01 9.27
N ASN A 230 -8.13 -9.03 8.66
CA ASN A 230 -7.13 -10.07 8.89
C ASN A 230 -6.73 -10.15 10.38
N GLY A 231 -6.48 -9.01 11.02
CA GLY A 231 -6.17 -8.97 12.45
C GLY A 231 -7.33 -9.36 13.34
N MET A 232 -8.54 -8.91 13.02
CA MET A 232 -9.75 -9.26 13.79
C MET A 232 -10.04 -10.76 13.72
N LEU A 233 -9.96 -11.36 12.52
CA LEU A 233 -10.17 -12.80 12.32
C LEU A 233 -9.09 -13.61 13.05
N ALA A 234 -7.82 -13.21 12.93
CA ALA A 234 -6.72 -13.87 13.62
C ALA A 234 -6.90 -13.84 15.15
N SER A 235 -7.37 -12.70 15.69
CA SER A 235 -7.67 -12.55 17.11
C SER A 235 -8.86 -13.41 17.54
N ALA A 236 -9.88 -13.57 16.70
CA ALA A 236 -11.08 -14.36 17.01
C ALA A 236 -10.84 -15.89 17.00
N ILE A 237 -9.99 -16.39 16.07
CA ILE A 237 -9.71 -17.83 15.92
C ILE A 237 -8.83 -18.37 17.07
N ARG A 238 -8.08 -17.52 17.75
CA ARG A 238 -7.19 -17.90 18.87
C ARG A 238 -7.88 -17.97 20.23
N HIS A 239 -9.18 -17.92 20.25
CA HIS A 239 -10.09 -18.12 21.39
C HIS A 239 -10.78 -19.44 21.32
#